data_170cecc10a6a8e4112b420d989afc662
#
_entry.id   170cecc10a6a8e4112b420d989afc662
#
_cell.length_a   1.000
_cell.length_b   1.000
_cell.length_c   1.000
_cell.angle_alpha   90.00
_cell.angle_beta   90.00
_cell.angle_gamma   90.00
#
_symmetry.space_group_name_H-M   'P 1'
#
loop_
_entity.id
_entity.type
_entity.pdbx_description
1 polymer ?
#
loop_
_entity_poly.entity_id
_entity_poly.type
_entity_poly.pdbx_seq_one_letter_code
_entity_poly.pdbx_strand_id
1 'polypeptide(L)'
;MNNTVKYLKFTACLTLLMVFTILPCTGYAQTKDKIRIGNAISLSGPYVAGAVMTQVNPYDMWVKEVNAKGGIYVKEYGKKLPVEIIRYDDKSDIGTAVKLVEKLILDDKVDLLLPPWGTAMNFAIAPIITQYEYPVIGVTVDSMKIKEIAPSIPYFFVHLNQPPVKAEAIVPLCKELGVKTAVVIHHSDLHGIEFAGYVAPQLSVNGIDVIMYKTYPMGAKDLSPLLKKIKAAKPDAFFAFSYPDETFLLAGQSKAIAFNPKLFYTSIGTAFAAYRDAFGAKMVEGVMGTGAWNPKVPYPGAKEFWERMVQAVGPGKVDWYGNAFAYSSVQVLEQAIEKAGTLDRKKIREVIASGTFPTVIGPVRYENQINVQSPGEVGQWQNGAFEIVAAKEKRTAKPIYPKPPWPK
;
A
#
# COMPACT_ATOMS: atom_id res chain seq x y z
N MET A 1 -37.78 105.93 -11.67
CA MET A 1 -38.40 104.91 -10.90
C MET A 1 -38.01 103.51 -11.51
N ASN A 2 -37.58 102.66 -10.72
CA ASN A 2 -37.18 101.22 -10.92
C ASN A 2 -35.72 100.96 -11.34
N ASN A 3 -34.98 100.66 -10.27
CA ASN A 3 -33.68 100.06 -10.25
C ASN A 3 -33.77 98.53 -10.57
N THR A 4 -32.92 98.09 -11.47
CA THR A 4 -32.72 96.67 -11.56
C THR A 4 -31.23 96.40 -11.47
N VAL A 5 -30.84 95.77 -10.32
CA VAL A 5 -29.47 95.31 -10.01
C VAL A 5 -29.28 93.99 -10.61
N LYS A 6 -28.25 93.81 -11.48
CA LYS A 6 -27.81 92.54 -12.05
C LYS A 6 -26.83 91.91 -11.07
N TYR A 7 -27.17 90.70 -10.57
CA TYR A 7 -26.25 89.83 -9.85
C TYR A 7 -25.52 88.92 -10.82
N LEU A 8 -24.21 89.07 -10.87
CA LEU A 8 -23.29 88.13 -11.60
C LEU A 8 -23.01 86.93 -10.67
N LYS A 9 -23.48 85.78 -11.03
CA LYS A 9 -23.12 84.53 -10.36
C LYS A 9 -21.86 83.99 -10.92
N PHE A 10 -20.78 83.97 -10.13
CA PHE A 10 -19.56 83.22 -10.38
C PHE A 10 -19.78 81.73 -10.00
N THR A 11 -19.80 80.81 -10.96
CA THR A 11 -19.85 79.38 -10.70
C THR A 11 -18.41 78.91 -10.73
N ALA A 12 -17.83 78.63 -9.54
CA ALA A 12 -16.54 77.93 -9.42
C ALA A 12 -16.75 76.43 -9.60
N CYS A 13 -16.23 75.90 -10.74
CA CYS A 13 -16.22 74.46 -11.00
C CYS A 13 -15.04 73.82 -10.28
N LEU A 14 -15.32 73.15 -9.15
CA LEU A 14 -14.32 72.38 -8.36
C LEU A 14 -14.20 70.98 -9.00
N THR A 15 -13.20 70.74 -9.86
CA THR A 15 -12.85 69.47 -10.39
C THR A 15 -12.07 68.66 -9.31
N LEU A 16 -12.77 67.76 -8.62
CA LEU A 16 -12.16 66.83 -7.67
C LEU A 16 -11.44 65.71 -8.45
N LEU A 17 -10.10 65.81 -8.52
CA LEU A 17 -9.25 64.76 -9.10
C LEU A 17 -9.18 63.62 -8.09
N MET A 18 -9.97 62.53 -8.30
CA MET A 18 -9.83 61.28 -7.54
C MET A 18 -8.58 60.56 -8.03
N VAL A 19 -7.48 60.71 -7.29
CA VAL A 19 -6.30 59.87 -7.48
C VAL A 19 -6.62 58.48 -6.88
N PHE A 20 -6.98 57.51 -7.77
CA PHE A 20 -7.01 56.10 -7.41
C PHE A 20 -5.58 55.64 -7.17
N THR A 21 -5.12 55.60 -5.94
CA THR A 21 -3.93 54.88 -5.54
C THR A 21 -4.24 53.37 -5.65
N ILE A 22 -3.81 52.78 -6.75
CA ILE A 22 -3.75 51.32 -6.87
C ILE A 22 -2.68 50.85 -5.86
N LEU A 23 -3.10 50.54 -4.64
CA LEU A 23 -2.26 49.78 -3.71
C LEU A 23 -2.02 48.41 -4.38
N PRO A 24 -0.77 48.04 -4.62
CA PRO A 24 -0.50 46.66 -5.05
C PRO A 24 -1.01 45.75 -3.91
N CYS A 25 -2.02 44.93 -4.22
CA CYS A 25 -2.45 43.87 -3.34
C CYS A 25 -1.28 42.89 -3.33
N THR A 26 -0.28 43.13 -2.48
CA THR A 26 0.72 42.13 -2.12
C THR A 26 -0.06 41.05 -1.40
N GLY A 27 -0.53 40.07 -2.17
CA GLY A 27 -1.03 38.84 -1.60
C GLY A 27 0.05 38.33 -0.64
N TYR A 28 -0.24 38.37 0.66
CA TYR A 28 0.59 37.67 1.62
C TYR A 28 0.69 36.22 1.17
N ALA A 29 1.79 35.88 0.53
CA ALA A 29 2.11 34.49 0.26
C ALA A 29 2.03 33.79 1.61
N GLN A 30 1.05 32.92 1.76
CA GLN A 30 0.84 32.16 2.99
C GLN A 30 2.16 31.43 3.29
N THR A 31 2.84 31.82 4.36
CA THR A 31 4.16 31.29 4.70
C THR A 31 3.99 29.87 5.22
N LYS A 32 4.02 28.89 4.30
CA LYS A 32 4.09 27.48 4.61
C LYS A 32 5.54 27.11 4.89
N ASP A 33 5.82 26.42 5.98
CA ASP A 33 7.18 26.04 6.40
C ASP A 33 7.45 24.53 6.26
N LYS A 34 6.40 23.70 6.24
CA LYS A 34 6.50 22.25 6.06
C LYS A 34 5.20 21.65 5.51
N ILE A 35 5.31 20.43 4.95
CA ILE A 35 4.17 19.61 4.57
C ILE A 35 3.87 18.66 5.74
N ARG A 36 2.68 18.74 6.31
CA ARG A 36 2.22 17.88 7.41
C ARG A 36 1.39 16.74 6.83
N ILE A 37 1.82 15.51 7.04
CA ILE A 37 1.14 14.31 6.55
C ILE A 37 0.64 13.49 7.75
N GLY A 38 -0.65 13.22 7.81
CA GLY A 38 -1.25 12.41 8.85
C GLY A 38 -1.14 10.91 8.55
N ASN A 39 -0.95 10.09 9.58
CA ASN A 39 -0.89 8.64 9.46
C ASN A 39 -1.48 7.98 10.71
N ALA A 40 -2.72 7.51 10.62
CA ALA A 40 -3.30 6.59 11.60
C ALA A 40 -2.94 5.16 11.14
N ILE A 41 -2.14 4.44 11.92
CA ILE A 41 -1.61 3.14 11.52
C ILE A 41 -1.39 2.26 12.76
N SER A 42 -1.48 0.94 12.60
CA SER A 42 -1.36 -0.01 13.71
C SER A 42 0.09 -0.11 14.22
N LEU A 43 0.34 0.47 15.40
CA LEU A 43 1.60 0.35 16.14
C LEU A 43 1.47 -0.65 17.30
N SER A 44 0.25 -1.13 17.56
CA SER A 44 -0.08 -2.20 18.50
C SER A 44 -1.24 -3.05 17.96
N GLY A 45 -1.52 -4.18 18.63
CA GLY A 45 -2.58 -5.11 18.21
C GLY A 45 -2.16 -6.06 17.09
N PRO A 46 -3.10 -6.83 16.50
CA PRO A 46 -2.80 -7.93 15.58
C PRO A 46 -2.21 -7.50 14.23
N TYR A 47 -2.34 -6.24 13.84
CA TYR A 47 -1.80 -5.75 12.56
C TYR A 47 -0.40 -5.14 12.66
N VAL A 48 0.16 -5.01 13.88
CA VAL A 48 1.43 -4.30 14.11
C VAL A 48 2.58 -4.85 13.28
N ALA A 49 2.71 -6.17 13.19
CA ALA A 49 3.80 -6.80 12.43
C ALA A 49 3.73 -6.41 10.94
N GLY A 50 2.54 -6.48 10.34
CA GLY A 50 2.32 -6.06 8.96
C GLY A 50 2.55 -4.56 8.78
N ALA A 51 1.93 -3.72 9.59
CA ALA A 51 2.00 -2.28 9.49
C ALA A 51 3.44 -1.74 9.58
N VAL A 52 4.19 -2.19 10.59
CA VAL A 52 5.57 -1.73 10.81
C VAL A 52 6.50 -2.23 9.70
N MET A 53 6.46 -3.52 9.38
CA MET A 53 7.35 -4.11 8.38
C MET A 53 7.07 -3.55 6.98
N THR A 54 5.79 -3.43 6.60
CA THR A 54 5.40 -3.06 5.24
C THR A 54 5.42 -1.56 4.99
N GLN A 55 4.86 -0.73 5.91
CA GLN A 55 4.57 0.69 5.66
C GLN A 55 5.40 1.66 6.51
N VAL A 56 5.47 1.46 7.82
CA VAL A 56 6.13 2.44 8.71
C VAL A 56 7.60 2.63 8.33
N ASN A 57 8.31 1.53 8.18
CA ASN A 57 9.75 1.55 7.86
C ASN A 57 10.07 2.31 6.56
N PRO A 58 9.46 2.02 5.39
CA PRO A 58 9.75 2.75 4.16
C PRO A 58 9.24 4.20 4.19
N TYR A 59 8.16 4.52 4.90
CA TYR A 59 7.70 5.89 5.05
C TYR A 59 8.70 6.74 5.84
N ASP A 60 9.24 6.20 6.94
CA ASP A 60 10.24 6.89 7.76
C ASP A 60 11.56 7.09 7.00
N MET A 61 11.95 6.11 6.17
CA MET A 61 13.10 6.25 5.28
C MET A 61 12.86 7.35 4.24
N TRP A 62 11.71 7.34 3.57
CA TRP A 62 11.34 8.35 2.57
C TRP A 62 11.37 9.77 3.14
N VAL A 63 10.78 9.99 4.33
CA VAL A 63 10.81 11.32 4.99
C VAL A 63 12.23 11.79 5.23
N LYS A 64 13.10 10.91 5.70
CA LYS A 64 14.53 11.26 5.92
C LYS A 64 15.22 11.63 4.60
N GLU A 65 14.97 10.87 3.53
CA GLU A 65 15.58 11.10 2.21
C GLU A 65 15.08 12.40 1.57
N VAL A 66 13.79 12.67 1.63
CA VAL A 66 13.17 13.90 1.11
C VAL A 66 13.69 15.12 1.88
N ASN A 67 13.72 15.04 3.21
CA ASN A 67 14.20 16.15 4.05
C ASN A 67 15.71 16.40 3.90
N ALA A 68 16.50 15.37 3.67
CA ALA A 68 17.93 15.52 3.36
C ALA A 68 18.18 16.29 2.04
N LYS A 69 17.21 16.28 1.11
CA LYS A 69 17.23 17.05 -0.15
C LYS A 69 16.59 18.46 0.02
N GLY A 70 16.22 18.83 1.24
CA GLY A 70 15.56 20.09 1.58
C GLY A 70 14.03 20.07 1.49
N GLY A 71 13.40 18.91 1.25
CA GLY A 71 11.94 18.75 1.13
C GLY A 71 11.45 18.63 -0.33
N ILE A 72 10.13 18.64 -0.50
CA ILE A 72 9.44 18.57 -1.79
C ILE A 72 9.26 20.01 -2.33
N TYR A 73 9.59 20.22 -3.60
CA TYR A 73 9.38 21.53 -4.24
C TYR A 73 7.90 21.78 -4.51
N VAL A 74 7.37 22.87 -4.00
CA VAL A 74 5.98 23.30 -4.20
C VAL A 74 5.98 24.67 -4.86
N LYS A 75 5.60 24.71 -6.13
CA LYS A 75 5.64 25.91 -6.97
C LYS A 75 4.85 27.08 -6.36
N GLU A 76 3.70 26.80 -5.76
CA GLU A 76 2.84 27.78 -5.09
C GLU A 76 3.61 28.58 -4.01
N TYR A 77 4.54 27.95 -3.32
CA TYR A 77 5.37 28.59 -2.29
C TYR A 77 6.75 29.01 -2.79
N GLY A 78 7.11 28.67 -4.04
CA GLY A 78 8.41 28.99 -4.63
C GLY A 78 9.61 28.35 -3.97
N LYS A 79 9.42 27.31 -3.15
CA LYS A 79 10.48 26.69 -2.35
C LYS A 79 10.22 25.20 -2.09
N LYS A 80 11.24 24.52 -1.61
CA LYS A 80 11.11 23.18 -1.04
C LYS A 80 10.57 23.27 0.37
N LEU A 81 9.63 22.35 0.71
CA LEU A 81 9.04 22.23 2.02
C LEU A 81 9.42 20.86 2.61
N PRO A 82 10.03 20.81 3.79
CA PRO A 82 10.30 19.56 4.48
C PRO A 82 8.98 18.87 4.85
N VAL A 83 9.04 17.54 4.96
CA VAL A 83 7.89 16.69 5.30
C VAL A 83 7.94 16.30 6.77
N GLU A 84 6.80 16.37 7.45
CA GLU A 84 6.58 15.86 8.80
C GLU A 84 5.41 14.88 8.80
N ILE A 85 5.59 13.67 9.36
CA ILE A 85 4.50 12.72 9.59
C ILE A 85 3.99 12.87 11.02
N ILE A 86 2.68 13.16 11.17
CA ILE A 86 1.95 13.09 12.42
C ILE A 86 1.30 11.73 12.50
N ARG A 87 1.81 10.87 13.39
CA ARG A 87 1.42 9.46 13.46
C ARG A 87 0.68 9.14 14.74
N TYR A 88 -0.40 8.37 14.62
CA TYR A 88 -1.18 7.84 15.73
C TYR A 88 -1.33 6.33 15.63
N ASP A 89 -1.36 5.66 16.78
CA ASP A 89 -1.61 4.21 16.87
C ASP A 89 -3.13 3.95 16.81
N ASP A 90 -3.59 3.30 15.76
CA ASP A 90 -4.98 2.88 15.61
C ASP A 90 -5.33 1.60 16.40
N LYS A 91 -4.33 0.98 17.03
CA LYS A 91 -4.45 -0.23 17.86
C LYS A 91 -5.04 -1.43 17.12
N SER A 92 -4.94 -1.44 15.79
CA SER A 92 -5.58 -2.43 14.93
C SER A 92 -7.11 -2.47 15.07
N ASP A 93 -7.73 -1.34 15.45
CA ASP A 93 -9.16 -1.19 15.65
C ASP A 93 -9.76 -0.21 14.65
N ILE A 94 -10.77 -0.67 13.91
CA ILE A 94 -11.40 0.09 12.83
C ILE A 94 -12.01 1.40 13.35
N GLY A 95 -12.72 1.36 14.49
CA GLY A 95 -13.35 2.54 15.06
C GLY A 95 -12.35 3.58 15.53
N THR A 96 -11.21 3.12 16.07
CA THR A 96 -10.10 3.98 16.46
C THR A 96 -9.42 4.62 15.24
N ALA A 97 -9.18 3.85 14.17
CA ALA A 97 -8.61 4.37 12.94
C ALA A 97 -9.45 5.50 12.34
N VAL A 98 -10.77 5.30 12.27
CA VAL A 98 -11.74 6.31 11.78
C VAL A 98 -11.65 7.60 12.59
N LYS A 99 -11.70 7.52 13.93
CA LYS A 99 -11.60 8.68 14.84
C LYS A 99 -10.26 9.41 14.71
N LEU A 100 -9.17 8.66 14.54
CA LEU A 100 -7.84 9.25 14.41
C LEU A 100 -7.65 9.94 13.07
N VAL A 101 -8.24 9.41 11.98
CA VAL A 101 -8.24 10.09 10.67
C VAL A 101 -9.05 11.39 10.76
N GLU A 102 -10.22 11.39 11.39
CA GLU A 102 -10.98 12.64 11.66
C GLU A 102 -10.16 13.65 12.47
N LYS A 103 -9.50 13.18 13.53
CA LYS A 103 -8.62 14.05 14.35
C LYS A 103 -7.50 14.65 13.53
N LEU A 104 -6.82 13.87 12.70
CA LEU A 104 -5.74 14.35 11.81
C LEU A 104 -6.26 15.44 10.86
N ILE A 105 -7.48 15.29 10.35
CA ILE A 105 -8.12 16.25 9.44
C ILE A 105 -8.59 17.50 10.15
N LEU A 106 -9.36 17.37 11.22
CA LEU A 106 -10.10 18.48 11.85
C LEU A 106 -9.29 19.22 12.90
N ASP A 107 -8.56 18.49 13.75
CA ASP A 107 -7.81 19.07 14.86
C ASP A 107 -6.38 19.40 14.44
N ASP A 108 -5.67 18.42 13.90
CA ASP A 108 -4.27 18.57 13.50
C ASP A 108 -4.12 19.33 12.18
N LYS A 109 -5.18 19.37 11.35
CA LYS A 109 -5.24 20.10 10.07
C LYS A 109 -4.06 19.74 9.17
N VAL A 110 -3.81 18.43 8.99
CA VAL A 110 -2.75 17.93 8.12
C VAL A 110 -3.02 18.28 6.65
N ASP A 111 -2.00 18.42 5.85
CA ASP A 111 -2.14 18.73 4.43
C ASP A 111 -2.60 17.50 3.63
N LEU A 112 -2.03 16.35 3.94
CA LEU A 112 -2.25 15.08 3.25
C LEU A 112 -2.32 13.92 4.25
N LEU A 113 -2.70 12.74 3.78
CA LEU A 113 -2.82 11.53 4.59
C LEU A 113 -2.08 10.36 3.94
N LEU A 114 -1.47 9.52 4.79
CA LEU A 114 -1.03 8.17 4.45
C LEU A 114 -2.08 7.15 4.92
N PRO A 115 -2.20 6.00 4.21
CA PRO A 115 -3.20 4.98 4.52
C PRO A 115 -2.87 4.22 5.81
N PRO A 116 -3.89 3.64 6.48
CA PRO A 116 -3.70 2.59 7.48
C PRO A 116 -3.23 1.29 6.82
N TRP A 117 -2.92 0.28 7.64
CA TRP A 117 -2.59 -1.06 7.16
C TRP A 117 -3.79 -2.00 7.21
N GLY A 118 -4.00 -2.78 6.12
CA GLY A 118 -5.06 -3.77 6.02
C GLY A 118 -6.28 -3.32 5.23
N THR A 119 -6.93 -4.27 4.52
CA THR A 119 -8.04 -3.99 3.61
C THR A 119 -9.23 -3.36 4.33
N ALA A 120 -9.66 -3.95 5.45
CA ALA A 120 -10.80 -3.47 6.22
C ALA A 120 -10.60 -2.05 6.78
N MET A 121 -9.38 -1.76 7.28
CA MET A 121 -9.03 -0.45 7.81
C MET A 121 -9.09 0.64 6.74
N ASN A 122 -8.56 0.35 5.56
CA ASN A 122 -8.58 1.27 4.42
C ASN A 122 -10.02 1.56 3.94
N PHE A 123 -10.87 0.55 3.86
CA PHE A 123 -12.26 0.77 3.48
C PHE A 123 -13.04 1.57 4.52
N ALA A 124 -12.73 1.39 5.81
CA ALA A 124 -13.40 2.13 6.87
C ALA A 124 -13.13 3.63 6.81
N ILE A 125 -11.93 4.06 6.40
CA ILE A 125 -11.59 5.49 6.28
C ILE A 125 -12.01 6.09 4.94
N ALA A 126 -12.32 5.30 3.92
CA ALA A 126 -12.61 5.78 2.57
C ALA A 126 -13.76 6.78 2.48
N PRO A 127 -14.89 6.65 3.21
CA PRO A 127 -15.93 7.67 3.25
C PRO A 127 -15.44 9.01 3.81
N ILE A 128 -14.66 9.00 4.88
CA ILE A 128 -14.18 10.21 5.56
C ILE A 128 -13.20 10.97 4.66
N ILE A 129 -12.20 10.29 4.11
CA ILE A 129 -11.23 10.94 3.20
C ILE A 129 -11.94 11.51 1.96
N THR A 130 -13.03 10.89 1.52
CA THR A 130 -13.86 11.39 0.40
C THR A 130 -14.63 12.63 0.82
N GLN A 131 -15.26 12.62 1.99
CA GLN A 131 -15.99 13.76 2.54
C GLN A 131 -15.11 15.01 2.68
N TYR A 132 -13.86 14.84 3.13
CA TYR A 132 -12.92 15.93 3.35
C TYR A 132 -11.93 16.14 2.19
N GLU A 133 -12.10 15.41 1.08
CA GLU A 133 -11.33 15.55 -0.15
C GLU A 133 -9.82 15.30 0.02
N TYR A 134 -9.44 14.30 0.82
CA TYR A 134 -8.05 13.88 1.01
C TYR A 134 -7.69 12.74 0.07
N PRO A 135 -6.80 12.93 -0.92
CA PRO A 135 -6.31 11.81 -1.73
C PRO A 135 -5.45 10.88 -0.90
N VAL A 136 -5.81 9.60 -0.87
CA VAL A 136 -5.08 8.53 -0.17
C VAL A 136 -4.75 7.41 -1.12
N ILE A 137 -3.50 6.96 -1.09
CA ILE A 137 -3.00 5.83 -1.86
C ILE A 137 -2.92 4.61 -0.95
N GLY A 138 -3.95 3.77 -0.99
CA GLY A 138 -4.07 2.54 -0.18
C GLY A 138 -3.10 1.46 -0.65
N VAL A 139 -2.06 1.21 0.15
CA VAL A 139 -0.97 0.28 -0.17
C VAL A 139 -1.34 -1.18 0.08
N THR A 140 -2.19 -1.44 1.07
CA THR A 140 -2.50 -2.79 1.56
C THR A 140 -3.97 -3.13 1.40
N VAL A 141 -4.55 -2.78 0.24
CA VAL A 141 -5.94 -3.07 -0.10
C VAL A 141 -6.00 -4.19 -1.12
N ASP A 142 -6.67 -5.26 -0.76
CA ASP A 142 -6.80 -6.48 -1.54
C ASP A 142 -8.26 -6.94 -1.54
N SER A 143 -9.08 -6.38 -2.44
CA SER A 143 -10.50 -6.70 -2.54
C SER A 143 -11.07 -6.37 -3.90
N MET A 144 -11.91 -7.26 -4.41
CA MET A 144 -12.69 -7.05 -5.64
C MET A 144 -13.74 -5.94 -5.52
N LYS A 145 -14.17 -5.65 -4.29
CA LYS A 145 -15.17 -4.62 -4.01
C LYS A 145 -14.76 -3.21 -4.46
N ILE A 146 -13.45 -2.97 -4.57
CA ILE A 146 -12.96 -1.67 -5.03
C ILE A 146 -13.55 -1.27 -6.39
N LYS A 147 -13.75 -2.22 -7.31
CA LYS A 147 -14.32 -1.93 -8.64
C LYS A 147 -15.75 -1.40 -8.57
N GLU A 148 -16.52 -1.86 -7.58
CA GLU A 148 -17.93 -1.47 -7.38
C GLU A 148 -18.02 -0.10 -6.67
N ILE A 149 -17.19 0.12 -5.65
CA ILE A 149 -17.29 1.29 -4.78
C ILE A 149 -16.42 2.47 -5.22
N ALA A 150 -15.43 2.27 -6.09
CA ALA A 150 -14.52 3.32 -6.54
C ALA A 150 -15.21 4.63 -6.98
N PRO A 151 -16.33 4.61 -7.73
CA PRO A 151 -17.01 5.84 -8.10
C PRO A 151 -17.55 6.65 -6.90
N SER A 152 -17.87 6.01 -5.78
CA SER A 152 -18.37 6.65 -4.55
C SER A 152 -17.26 7.16 -3.62
N ILE A 153 -16.01 6.77 -3.88
CA ILE A 153 -14.85 7.14 -3.05
C ILE A 153 -13.70 7.71 -3.92
N PRO A 154 -13.94 8.79 -4.69
CA PRO A 154 -13.03 9.28 -5.75
C PRO A 154 -11.66 9.78 -5.26
N TYR A 155 -11.44 9.88 -3.96
CA TYR A 155 -10.17 10.28 -3.33
C TYR A 155 -9.33 9.10 -2.85
N PHE A 156 -9.83 7.86 -3.02
CA PHE A 156 -9.14 6.65 -2.59
C PHE A 156 -8.55 5.90 -3.79
N PHE A 157 -7.23 5.72 -3.82
CA PHE A 157 -6.52 5.00 -4.86
C PHE A 157 -5.96 3.69 -4.31
N VAL A 158 -6.11 2.60 -5.04
CA VAL A 158 -5.61 1.28 -4.65
C VAL A 158 -4.31 0.98 -5.37
N HIS A 159 -3.25 0.84 -4.62
CA HIS A 159 -1.90 0.71 -5.12
C HIS A 159 -1.46 -0.75 -5.31
N LEU A 160 -1.95 -1.63 -4.42
CA LEU A 160 -1.66 -3.06 -4.46
C LEU A 160 -2.34 -3.73 -5.67
N ASN A 161 -1.69 -4.71 -6.25
CA ASN A 161 -2.30 -5.59 -7.23
C ASN A 161 -3.45 -6.41 -6.60
N GLN A 162 -4.56 -6.53 -7.32
CA GLN A 162 -5.80 -7.10 -6.84
C GLN A 162 -5.89 -8.63 -7.02
N PRO A 163 -6.82 -9.35 -6.36
CA PRO A 163 -6.92 -10.81 -6.43
C PRO A 163 -6.92 -11.41 -7.83
N PRO A 164 -7.58 -10.83 -8.85
CA PRO A 164 -7.52 -11.36 -10.23
C PRO A 164 -6.10 -11.41 -10.79
N VAL A 165 -5.36 -10.31 -10.62
CA VAL A 165 -3.98 -10.19 -11.13
C VAL A 165 -3.05 -11.18 -10.43
N LYS A 166 -3.27 -11.41 -9.13
CA LYS A 166 -2.52 -12.42 -8.36
C LYS A 166 -2.85 -13.84 -8.82
N ALA A 167 -4.12 -14.14 -9.10
CA ALA A 167 -4.53 -15.44 -9.62
C ALA A 167 -3.94 -15.72 -11.00
N GLU A 168 -3.77 -14.70 -11.86
CA GLU A 168 -3.08 -14.80 -13.15
C GLU A 168 -1.60 -15.22 -13.02
N ALA A 169 -0.99 -15.04 -11.86
CA ALA A 169 0.34 -15.57 -11.58
C ALA A 169 0.29 -16.97 -10.93
N ILE A 170 -0.63 -17.17 -9.98
CA ILE A 170 -0.72 -18.43 -9.20
C ILE A 170 -1.19 -19.59 -10.08
N VAL A 171 -2.25 -19.40 -10.86
CA VAL A 171 -2.88 -20.51 -11.62
C VAL A 171 -1.97 -21.07 -12.72
N PRO A 172 -1.36 -20.23 -13.60
CA PRO A 172 -0.39 -20.75 -14.58
C PRO A 172 0.82 -21.42 -13.93
N LEU A 173 1.31 -20.89 -12.80
CA LEU A 173 2.40 -21.53 -12.05
C LEU A 173 2.00 -22.94 -11.59
N CYS A 174 0.81 -23.09 -11.00
CA CYS A 174 0.31 -24.41 -10.58
C CYS A 174 0.19 -25.40 -11.76
N LYS A 175 -0.28 -24.93 -12.91
CA LYS A 175 -0.36 -25.75 -14.14
C LYS A 175 1.03 -26.16 -14.64
N GLU A 176 1.98 -25.25 -14.69
CA GLU A 176 3.37 -25.49 -15.06
C GLU A 176 4.01 -26.56 -14.15
N LEU A 177 3.74 -26.47 -12.84
CA LEU A 177 4.26 -27.42 -11.86
C LEU A 177 3.51 -28.76 -11.80
N GLY A 178 2.44 -28.91 -12.57
CA GLY A 178 1.64 -30.14 -12.63
C GLY A 178 0.82 -30.41 -11.36
N VAL A 179 0.46 -29.38 -10.61
CA VAL A 179 -0.44 -29.46 -9.45
C VAL A 179 -1.81 -30.00 -9.90
N LYS A 180 -2.33 -31.01 -9.20
CA LYS A 180 -3.64 -31.63 -9.49
C LYS A 180 -4.68 -31.34 -8.40
N THR A 181 -4.24 -31.32 -7.15
CA THR A 181 -5.12 -31.10 -5.99
C THR A 181 -4.61 -29.96 -5.13
N ALA A 182 -5.54 -29.15 -4.64
CA ALA A 182 -5.22 -28.04 -3.76
C ALA A 182 -6.13 -28.01 -2.52
N VAL A 183 -5.59 -27.53 -1.42
CA VAL A 183 -6.35 -27.08 -0.26
C VAL A 183 -6.20 -25.57 -0.13
N VAL A 184 -7.29 -24.88 0.07
CA VAL A 184 -7.32 -23.43 0.30
C VAL A 184 -7.90 -23.17 1.69
N ILE A 185 -7.14 -22.46 2.52
CA ILE A 185 -7.63 -21.95 3.81
C ILE A 185 -7.39 -20.44 3.90
N HIS A 186 -8.18 -19.75 4.70
CA HIS A 186 -8.04 -18.32 4.90
C HIS A 186 -8.51 -17.88 6.29
N HIS A 187 -7.93 -16.79 6.79
CA HIS A 187 -8.45 -16.13 7.98
C HIS A 187 -9.76 -15.38 7.68
N SER A 188 -10.52 -15.05 8.71
CA SER A 188 -11.85 -14.42 8.61
C SER A 188 -11.84 -12.91 8.37
N ASP A 189 -10.69 -12.30 8.10
CA ASP A 189 -10.60 -10.89 7.66
C ASP A 189 -10.87 -10.75 6.16
N LEU A 190 -11.23 -9.55 5.73
CA LEU A 190 -11.62 -9.24 4.36
C LEU A 190 -10.55 -9.63 3.32
N HIS A 191 -9.25 -9.41 3.62
CA HIS A 191 -8.15 -9.85 2.75
C HIS A 191 -8.20 -11.36 2.47
N GLY A 192 -8.33 -12.18 3.53
CA GLY A 192 -8.38 -13.64 3.37
C GLY A 192 -9.61 -14.12 2.61
N ILE A 193 -10.78 -13.55 2.95
CA ILE A 193 -12.06 -13.87 2.30
C ILE A 193 -12.03 -13.58 0.80
N GLU A 194 -11.62 -12.37 0.42
CA GLU A 194 -11.60 -11.90 -0.97
C GLU A 194 -10.56 -12.64 -1.82
N PHE A 195 -9.36 -12.83 -1.26
CA PHE A 195 -8.28 -13.48 -2.01
C PHE A 195 -8.57 -14.98 -2.21
N ALA A 196 -8.95 -15.70 -1.14
CA ALA A 196 -9.33 -17.11 -1.24
C ALA A 196 -10.56 -17.31 -2.11
N GLY A 197 -11.57 -16.43 -1.95
CA GLY A 197 -12.81 -16.47 -2.70
C GLY A 197 -12.62 -16.27 -4.21
N TYR A 198 -11.55 -15.61 -4.62
CA TYR A 198 -11.20 -15.49 -6.04
C TYR A 198 -10.29 -16.62 -6.53
N VAL A 199 -9.22 -16.94 -5.79
CA VAL A 199 -8.21 -17.93 -6.23
C VAL A 199 -8.76 -19.35 -6.29
N ALA A 200 -9.56 -19.79 -5.30
CA ALA A 200 -10.07 -21.16 -5.26
C ALA A 200 -10.93 -21.52 -6.48
N PRO A 201 -11.93 -20.71 -6.89
CA PRO A 201 -12.66 -20.97 -8.14
C PRO A 201 -11.75 -20.97 -9.37
N GLN A 202 -10.76 -20.07 -9.45
CA GLN A 202 -9.84 -20.00 -10.58
C GLN A 202 -8.96 -21.25 -10.67
N LEU A 203 -8.54 -21.83 -9.56
CA LEU A 203 -7.87 -23.13 -9.55
C LEU A 203 -8.80 -24.22 -10.13
N SER A 204 -10.05 -24.30 -9.65
CA SER A 204 -11.03 -25.32 -10.06
C SER A 204 -11.37 -25.25 -11.55
N VAL A 205 -11.68 -24.07 -12.09
CA VAL A 205 -12.02 -23.91 -13.52
C VAL A 205 -10.82 -24.16 -14.44
N ASN A 206 -9.61 -24.14 -13.90
CA ASN A 206 -8.36 -24.48 -14.62
C ASN A 206 -7.89 -25.94 -14.40
N GLY A 207 -8.75 -26.79 -13.87
CA GLY A 207 -8.50 -28.23 -13.76
C GLY A 207 -7.66 -28.65 -12.55
N ILE A 208 -7.58 -27.80 -11.52
CA ILE A 208 -6.94 -28.13 -10.23
C ILE A 208 -8.07 -28.33 -9.21
N ASP A 209 -8.21 -29.56 -8.71
CA ASP A 209 -9.29 -29.92 -7.78
C ASP A 209 -9.03 -29.28 -6.39
N VAL A 210 -9.92 -28.38 -5.97
CA VAL A 210 -9.89 -27.78 -4.63
C VAL A 210 -10.62 -28.71 -3.65
N ILE A 211 -9.90 -29.69 -3.14
CA ILE A 211 -10.44 -30.79 -2.30
C ILE A 211 -10.85 -30.33 -0.89
N MET A 212 -10.44 -29.12 -0.47
CA MET A 212 -10.86 -28.54 0.80
C MET A 212 -10.78 -27.00 0.73
N TYR A 213 -11.86 -26.34 1.19
CA TYR A 213 -11.90 -24.89 1.40
C TYR A 213 -12.37 -24.61 2.82
N LYS A 214 -11.58 -23.90 3.64
CA LYS A 214 -11.89 -23.65 5.05
C LYS A 214 -11.49 -22.26 5.51
N THR A 215 -12.33 -21.69 6.36
CA THR A 215 -12.05 -20.45 7.09
C THR A 215 -11.59 -20.79 8.50
N TYR A 216 -10.69 -19.96 9.05
CA TYR A 216 -10.31 -19.98 10.47
C TYR A 216 -10.37 -18.54 11.03
N PRO A 217 -10.59 -18.37 12.36
CA PRO A 217 -10.68 -17.04 12.96
C PRO A 217 -9.31 -16.33 12.90
N MET A 218 -9.34 -15.02 12.63
CA MET A 218 -8.15 -14.18 12.75
C MET A 218 -7.61 -14.21 14.17
N GLY A 219 -6.28 -14.23 14.33
CA GLY A 219 -5.63 -14.33 15.64
C GLY A 219 -5.65 -15.72 16.24
N ALA A 220 -5.95 -16.76 15.45
CA ALA A 220 -5.88 -18.16 15.89
C ALA A 220 -4.51 -18.48 16.49
N LYS A 221 -4.50 -19.17 17.64
CA LYS A 221 -3.27 -19.57 18.33
C LYS A 221 -2.88 -21.04 18.10
N ASP A 222 -3.82 -21.84 17.60
CA ASP A 222 -3.60 -23.23 17.23
C ASP A 222 -4.41 -23.62 16.01
N LEU A 223 -3.72 -23.98 14.93
CA LEU A 223 -4.28 -24.49 13.68
C LEU A 223 -3.91 -25.97 13.44
N SER A 224 -3.24 -26.62 14.41
CA SER A 224 -2.80 -28.02 14.29
C SER A 224 -3.94 -29.00 14.01
N PRO A 225 -5.15 -28.87 14.60
CA PRO A 225 -6.27 -29.77 14.28
C PRO A 225 -6.71 -29.66 12.81
N LEU A 226 -6.74 -28.42 12.25
CA LEU A 226 -7.04 -28.19 10.85
C LEU A 226 -5.94 -28.74 9.95
N LEU A 227 -4.67 -28.45 10.27
CA LEU A 227 -3.52 -28.93 9.51
C LEU A 227 -3.41 -30.46 9.48
N LYS A 228 -3.77 -31.18 10.57
CA LYS A 228 -3.85 -32.65 10.61
C LYS A 228 -4.89 -33.20 9.62
N LYS A 229 -6.07 -32.57 9.52
CA LYS A 229 -7.11 -32.93 8.53
C LYS A 229 -6.61 -32.69 7.11
N ILE A 230 -5.96 -31.55 6.87
CA ILE A 230 -5.38 -31.22 5.56
C ILE A 230 -4.27 -32.22 5.18
N LYS A 231 -3.38 -32.55 6.12
CA LYS A 231 -2.33 -33.56 5.91
C LYS A 231 -2.92 -34.92 5.51
N ALA A 232 -4.01 -35.36 6.16
CA ALA A 232 -4.69 -36.62 5.82
C ALA A 232 -5.27 -36.64 4.40
N ALA A 233 -5.69 -35.48 3.87
CA ALA A 233 -6.20 -35.33 2.51
C ALA A 233 -5.09 -35.37 1.43
N LYS A 234 -3.81 -35.27 1.81
CA LYS A 234 -2.63 -35.35 0.92
C LYS A 234 -2.69 -34.44 -0.32
N PRO A 235 -2.93 -33.14 -0.19
CA PRO A 235 -2.97 -32.24 -1.35
C PRO A 235 -1.58 -32.08 -1.97
N ASP A 236 -1.53 -31.84 -3.29
CA ASP A 236 -0.30 -31.40 -3.96
C ASP A 236 0.09 -29.99 -3.51
N ALA A 237 -0.91 -29.10 -3.39
CA ALA A 237 -0.71 -27.70 -3.00
C ALA A 237 -1.53 -27.33 -1.77
N PHE A 238 -0.91 -26.54 -0.92
CA PHE A 238 -1.52 -25.90 0.22
C PHE A 238 -1.44 -24.38 0.08
N PHE A 239 -2.59 -23.72 0.08
CA PHE A 239 -2.71 -22.27 0.07
C PHE A 239 -3.34 -21.79 1.37
N ALA A 240 -2.68 -20.85 2.05
CA ALA A 240 -3.21 -20.17 3.21
C ALA A 240 -3.15 -18.66 3.01
N PHE A 241 -4.33 -18.02 2.91
CA PHE A 241 -4.43 -16.57 2.86
C PHE A 241 -4.50 -16.06 4.29
N SER A 242 -3.34 -15.66 4.80
CA SER A 242 -3.03 -15.41 6.20
C SER A 242 -2.38 -14.04 6.41
N TYR A 243 -2.41 -13.54 7.64
CA TYR A 243 -1.59 -12.42 8.08
C TYR A 243 -0.31 -12.92 8.80
N PRO A 244 0.65 -12.04 9.15
CA PRO A 244 1.97 -12.47 9.60
C PRO A 244 1.95 -13.48 10.75
N ASP A 245 1.17 -13.24 11.80
CA ASP A 245 1.12 -14.13 12.98
C ASP A 245 0.69 -15.55 12.59
N GLU A 246 -0.39 -15.68 11.81
CA GLU A 246 -0.87 -16.98 11.34
C GLU A 246 0.06 -17.60 10.29
N THR A 247 0.74 -16.79 9.47
CA THR A 247 1.75 -17.28 8.51
C THR A 247 2.88 -17.99 9.24
N PHE A 248 3.40 -17.38 10.30
CA PHE A 248 4.43 -17.99 11.15
C PHE A 248 3.90 -19.23 11.88
N LEU A 249 2.68 -19.14 12.43
CA LEU A 249 2.03 -20.26 13.11
C LEU A 249 1.86 -21.47 12.19
N LEU A 250 1.35 -21.26 10.97
CA LEU A 250 1.13 -22.31 9.97
C LEU A 250 2.42 -23.01 9.58
N ALA A 251 3.52 -22.29 9.38
CA ALA A 251 4.81 -22.88 9.06
C ALA A 251 5.35 -23.73 10.23
N GLY A 252 5.34 -23.18 11.44
CA GLY A 252 5.81 -23.88 12.64
C GLY A 252 5.00 -25.14 12.94
N GLN A 253 3.67 -25.06 12.90
CA GLN A 253 2.80 -26.19 13.16
C GLN A 253 2.82 -27.23 12.03
N SER A 254 2.98 -26.82 10.77
CA SER A 254 3.16 -27.76 9.66
C SER A 254 4.44 -28.57 9.82
N LYS A 255 5.55 -27.93 10.21
CA LYS A 255 6.78 -28.66 10.56
C LYS A 255 6.55 -29.64 11.69
N ALA A 256 5.96 -29.19 12.80
CA ALA A 256 5.75 -30.00 14.01
C ALA A 256 4.97 -31.28 13.73
N ILE A 257 3.99 -31.25 12.82
CA ILE A 257 3.22 -32.44 12.44
C ILE A 257 3.74 -33.13 11.16
N ALA A 258 4.88 -32.72 10.62
CA ALA A 258 5.44 -33.20 9.36
C ALA A 258 4.44 -33.11 8.18
N PHE A 259 3.70 -32.02 8.07
CA PHE A 259 2.89 -31.69 6.90
C PHE A 259 3.75 -30.95 5.89
N ASN A 260 4.09 -31.59 4.77
CA ASN A 260 4.97 -31.06 3.74
C ASN A 260 4.37 -31.29 2.35
N PRO A 261 3.39 -30.49 1.90
CA PRO A 261 2.89 -30.59 0.53
C PRO A 261 3.95 -30.18 -0.48
N LYS A 262 3.79 -30.60 -1.74
CA LYS A 262 4.74 -30.26 -2.81
C LYS A 262 4.84 -28.77 -3.08
N LEU A 263 3.72 -28.03 -2.88
CA LEU A 263 3.65 -26.59 -2.91
C LEU A 263 3.06 -26.10 -1.57
N PHE A 264 3.83 -25.31 -0.84
CA PHE A 264 3.41 -24.67 0.40
C PHE A 264 3.41 -23.16 0.20
N TYR A 265 2.22 -22.57 0.20
CA TYR A 265 2.01 -21.14 -0.05
C TYR A 265 1.30 -20.51 1.13
N THR A 266 1.89 -19.45 1.70
CA THR A 266 1.25 -18.60 2.70
C THR A 266 1.30 -17.14 2.25
N SER A 267 0.32 -16.34 2.71
CA SER A 267 0.14 -15.00 2.19
C SER A 267 1.08 -13.98 2.88
N ILE A 268 0.52 -12.99 3.59
CA ILE A 268 1.29 -11.88 4.14
C ILE A 268 2.22 -12.37 5.27
N GLY A 269 3.44 -11.86 5.28
CA GLY A 269 4.47 -12.27 6.25
C GLY A 269 5.47 -13.28 5.70
N THR A 270 5.11 -14.04 4.65
CA THR A 270 6.05 -15.00 4.02
C THR A 270 7.25 -14.28 3.42
N ALA A 271 7.06 -13.11 2.82
CA ALA A 271 8.13 -12.29 2.23
C ALA A 271 8.96 -11.51 3.26
N PHE A 272 8.64 -11.60 4.56
CA PHE A 272 9.41 -10.92 5.59
C PHE A 272 10.77 -11.60 5.82
N ALA A 273 11.84 -10.85 5.88
CA ALA A 273 13.13 -11.39 6.27
C ALA A 273 13.07 -12.05 7.66
N ALA A 274 12.26 -11.48 8.56
CA ALA A 274 11.97 -12.05 9.87
C ALA A 274 11.42 -13.50 9.81
N TYR A 275 10.63 -13.84 8.75
CA TYR A 275 10.15 -15.21 8.56
C TYR A 275 11.32 -16.17 8.30
N ARG A 276 12.22 -15.81 7.39
CA ARG A 276 13.44 -16.59 7.14
C ARG A 276 14.31 -16.68 8.40
N ASP A 277 14.47 -15.60 9.13
CA ASP A 277 15.34 -15.54 10.31
C ASP A 277 14.78 -16.36 11.48
N ALA A 278 13.44 -16.36 11.67
CA ALA A 278 12.77 -17.16 12.69
C ALA A 278 12.89 -18.67 12.45
N PHE A 279 12.85 -19.11 11.20
CA PHE A 279 12.84 -20.54 10.87
C PHE A 279 14.18 -21.06 10.34
N GLY A 280 15.05 -20.16 9.87
CA GLY A 280 16.29 -20.49 9.19
C GLY A 280 16.12 -20.78 7.68
N ALA A 281 17.12 -20.42 6.90
CA ALA A 281 17.08 -20.48 5.44
C ALA A 281 16.72 -21.90 4.90
N LYS A 282 17.21 -22.96 5.53
CA LYS A 282 16.90 -24.35 5.13
C LYS A 282 15.43 -24.71 5.32
N MET A 283 14.77 -24.20 6.37
CA MET A 283 13.37 -24.51 6.63
C MET A 283 12.45 -23.78 5.64
N VAL A 284 12.77 -22.54 5.30
CA VAL A 284 11.93 -21.77 4.39
C VAL A 284 12.17 -22.07 2.92
N GLU A 285 13.21 -22.86 2.59
CA GLU A 285 13.55 -23.22 1.21
C GLU A 285 12.35 -23.81 0.46
N GLY A 286 12.01 -23.21 -0.68
CA GLY A 286 10.89 -23.64 -1.51
C GLY A 286 9.51 -23.17 -1.01
N VAL A 287 9.40 -22.49 0.14
CA VAL A 287 8.13 -21.89 0.60
C VAL A 287 7.79 -20.71 -0.29
N MET A 288 6.55 -20.71 -0.80
CA MET A 288 6.01 -19.66 -1.67
C MET A 288 5.12 -18.67 -0.89
N GLY A 289 4.97 -17.49 -1.42
CA GLY A 289 4.11 -16.48 -0.81
C GLY A 289 3.58 -15.43 -1.78
N THR A 290 2.65 -14.64 -1.24
CA THR A 290 2.02 -13.53 -1.94
C THR A 290 3.03 -12.48 -2.32
N GLY A 291 2.96 -12.05 -3.58
CA GLY A 291 3.73 -10.96 -4.13
C GLY A 291 5.22 -11.26 -4.08
N ALA A 292 5.93 -10.57 -4.89
CA ALA A 292 7.36 -10.58 -4.79
C ALA A 292 7.90 -9.30 -5.41
N TRP A 293 8.84 -8.74 -4.73
CA TRP A 293 9.70 -7.74 -5.30
C TRP A 293 11.13 -8.14 -4.98
N ASN A 294 12.02 -7.90 -5.90
CA ASN A 294 13.41 -8.31 -5.75
C ASN A 294 14.29 -7.22 -6.37
N PRO A 295 15.44 -6.84 -5.77
CA PRO A 295 16.32 -5.82 -6.31
C PRO A 295 16.92 -6.14 -7.68
N LYS A 296 16.72 -7.37 -8.19
CA LYS A 296 17.11 -7.79 -9.55
C LYS A 296 16.12 -7.33 -10.65
N VAL A 297 14.95 -6.76 -10.28
CA VAL A 297 13.98 -6.25 -11.26
C VAL A 297 14.60 -5.09 -12.06
N PRO A 298 14.25 -4.95 -13.36
CA PRO A 298 14.89 -3.97 -14.24
C PRO A 298 14.30 -2.56 -14.12
N TYR A 299 13.90 -2.16 -12.90
CA TYR A 299 13.34 -0.83 -12.67
C TYR A 299 14.42 0.12 -12.14
N PRO A 300 14.46 1.36 -12.65
CA PRO A 300 15.43 2.35 -12.20
C PRO A 300 15.34 2.59 -10.67
N GLY A 301 16.48 2.51 -9.99
CA GLY A 301 16.58 2.76 -8.55
C GLY A 301 16.14 1.59 -7.66
N ALA A 302 15.73 0.44 -8.21
CA ALA A 302 15.27 -0.70 -7.43
C ALA A 302 16.39 -1.28 -6.54
N LYS A 303 17.59 -1.48 -7.10
CA LYS A 303 18.75 -1.99 -6.35
C LYS A 303 19.18 -1.01 -5.25
N GLU A 304 19.31 0.25 -5.59
CA GLU A 304 19.71 1.31 -4.66
C GLU A 304 18.67 1.51 -3.54
N PHE A 305 17.36 1.41 -3.87
CA PHE A 305 16.30 1.43 -2.86
C PHE A 305 16.49 0.29 -1.86
N TRP A 306 16.73 -0.94 -2.34
CA TRP A 306 16.91 -2.09 -1.46
C TRP A 306 18.11 -1.93 -0.53
N GLU A 307 19.25 -1.49 -1.07
CA GLU A 307 20.46 -1.24 -0.28
C GLU A 307 20.19 -0.20 0.82
N ARG A 308 19.54 0.91 0.50
CA ARG A 308 19.15 1.93 1.47
C ARG A 308 18.14 1.42 2.50
N MET A 309 17.16 0.61 2.07
CA MET A 309 16.18 0.02 2.97
C MET A 309 16.83 -0.92 3.99
N VAL A 310 17.70 -1.82 3.53
CA VAL A 310 18.49 -2.71 4.40
C VAL A 310 19.37 -1.91 5.37
N GLN A 311 20.00 -0.84 4.90
CA GLN A 311 20.82 0.04 5.75
C GLN A 311 19.96 0.76 6.80
N ALA A 312 18.77 1.20 6.45
CA ALA A 312 17.88 1.97 7.33
C ALA A 312 17.29 1.14 8.48
N VAL A 313 16.93 -0.11 8.23
CA VAL A 313 16.18 -0.93 9.20
C VAL A 313 16.89 -2.21 9.63
N GLY A 314 17.95 -2.58 8.94
CA GLY A 314 18.66 -3.85 9.11
C GLY A 314 18.07 -5.00 8.26
N PRO A 315 18.91 -6.00 7.91
CA PRO A 315 18.54 -7.05 6.95
C PRO A 315 17.40 -7.98 7.43
N GLY A 316 17.21 -8.10 8.75
CA GLY A 316 16.12 -8.91 9.34
C GLY A 316 14.77 -8.20 9.42
N LYS A 317 14.71 -6.90 9.11
CA LYS A 317 13.50 -6.06 9.24
C LYS A 317 12.97 -5.57 7.90
N VAL A 318 13.33 -6.21 6.80
CA VAL A 318 12.83 -5.89 5.47
C VAL A 318 11.70 -6.82 5.07
N ASP A 319 10.77 -6.28 4.32
CA ASP A 319 9.72 -7.00 3.59
C ASP A 319 10.06 -6.97 2.11
N TRP A 320 10.37 -8.14 1.53
CA TRP A 320 10.77 -8.29 0.12
C TRP A 320 9.68 -7.92 -0.89
N TYR A 321 8.51 -7.57 -0.42
CA TYR A 321 7.39 -7.14 -1.24
C TYR A 321 6.84 -5.80 -0.79
N GLY A 322 6.35 -5.74 0.42
CA GLY A 322 5.59 -4.60 0.91
C GLY A 322 6.40 -3.31 1.02
N ASN A 323 7.71 -3.39 1.35
CA ASN A 323 8.55 -2.18 1.42
C ASN A 323 8.61 -1.42 0.09
N ALA A 324 8.77 -2.14 -1.02
CA ALA A 324 8.83 -1.51 -2.34
C ALA A 324 7.48 -0.89 -2.73
N PHE A 325 6.37 -1.56 -2.43
CA PHE A 325 5.03 -1.03 -2.69
C PHE A 325 4.72 0.20 -1.83
N ALA A 326 5.04 0.17 -0.54
CA ALA A 326 4.84 1.34 0.32
C ALA A 326 5.74 2.52 -0.08
N TYR A 327 7.00 2.28 -0.39
CA TYR A 327 7.90 3.33 -0.85
C TYR A 327 7.45 3.91 -2.21
N SER A 328 6.99 3.07 -3.14
CA SER A 328 6.48 3.53 -4.42
C SER A 328 5.24 4.40 -4.29
N SER A 329 4.38 4.16 -3.30
CA SER A 329 3.20 4.99 -3.06
C SER A 329 3.58 6.42 -2.66
N VAL A 330 4.60 6.58 -1.84
CA VAL A 330 5.11 7.92 -1.46
C VAL A 330 5.93 8.56 -2.57
N GLN A 331 6.58 7.78 -3.45
CA GLN A 331 7.16 8.31 -4.69
C GLN A 331 6.07 8.88 -5.63
N VAL A 332 4.92 8.23 -5.73
CA VAL A 332 3.75 8.77 -6.47
C VAL A 332 3.28 10.06 -5.82
N LEU A 333 3.14 10.09 -4.50
CA LEU A 333 2.67 11.27 -3.77
C LEU A 333 3.63 12.46 -3.94
N GLU A 334 4.94 12.24 -3.79
CA GLU A 334 5.99 13.26 -4.00
C GLU A 334 5.90 13.86 -5.40
N GLN A 335 5.90 13.01 -6.44
CA GLN A 335 5.78 13.44 -7.83
C GLN A 335 4.44 14.14 -8.12
N ALA A 336 3.35 13.71 -7.48
CA ALA A 336 2.05 14.35 -7.65
C ALA A 336 2.02 15.77 -7.06
N ILE A 337 2.63 15.97 -5.90
CA ILE A 337 2.77 17.31 -5.27
C ILE A 337 3.60 18.22 -6.19
N GLU A 338 4.76 17.74 -6.68
CA GLU A 338 5.63 18.53 -7.57
C GLU A 338 4.94 18.88 -8.89
N LYS A 339 4.23 17.92 -9.53
CA LYS A 339 3.49 18.13 -10.77
C LYS A 339 2.29 19.05 -10.58
N ALA A 340 1.55 18.93 -9.48
CA ALA A 340 0.44 19.83 -9.13
C ALA A 340 0.95 21.24 -8.82
N GLY A 341 2.17 21.35 -8.29
CA GLY A 341 2.81 22.60 -7.89
C GLY A 341 2.12 23.29 -6.71
N THR A 342 1.29 22.58 -5.96
CA THR A 342 0.45 23.09 -4.85
C THR A 342 0.15 21.99 -3.84
N LEU A 343 -0.33 22.35 -2.67
CA LEU A 343 -0.90 21.44 -1.68
C LEU A 343 -2.44 21.34 -1.76
N ASP A 344 -3.04 21.89 -2.83
CA ASP A 344 -4.46 21.71 -3.11
C ASP A 344 -4.77 20.24 -3.40
N ARG A 345 -5.58 19.64 -2.55
CA ARG A 345 -5.89 18.21 -2.56
C ARG A 345 -6.61 17.75 -3.81
N LYS A 346 -7.48 18.60 -4.39
CA LYS A 346 -8.20 18.30 -5.65
C LYS A 346 -7.22 18.18 -6.80
N LYS A 347 -6.30 19.16 -6.93
CA LYS A 347 -5.27 19.15 -7.96
C LYS A 347 -4.32 17.97 -7.81
N ILE A 348 -3.89 17.66 -6.58
CA ILE A 348 -3.05 16.46 -6.31
C ILE A 348 -3.82 15.19 -6.71
N ARG A 349 -5.09 15.07 -6.34
CA ARG A 349 -5.97 13.95 -6.74
C ARG A 349 -6.05 13.81 -8.26
N GLU A 350 -6.25 14.89 -8.98
CA GLU A 350 -6.33 14.92 -10.45
C GLU A 350 -5.01 14.44 -11.08
N VAL A 351 -3.88 14.91 -10.56
CA VAL A 351 -2.55 14.47 -11.01
C VAL A 351 -2.34 12.99 -10.77
N ILE A 352 -2.72 12.47 -9.59
CA ILE A 352 -2.63 11.03 -9.28
C ILE A 352 -3.50 10.23 -10.26
N ALA A 353 -4.74 10.67 -10.49
CA ALA A 353 -5.71 9.95 -11.32
C ALA A 353 -5.34 9.88 -12.80
N SER A 354 -4.63 10.88 -13.33
CA SER A 354 -4.29 10.99 -14.75
C SER A 354 -2.81 10.72 -15.09
N GLY A 355 -1.96 10.66 -14.05
CA GLY A 355 -0.52 10.55 -14.22
C GLY A 355 0.00 9.13 -14.44
N THR A 356 1.21 9.07 -14.99
CA THR A 356 2.07 7.88 -14.92
C THR A 356 3.34 8.26 -14.15
N PHE A 357 3.73 7.44 -13.21
CA PHE A 357 4.78 7.74 -12.23
C PHE A 357 5.85 6.66 -12.26
N PRO A 358 7.10 6.97 -12.62
CA PRO A 358 8.20 6.05 -12.47
C PRO A 358 8.48 5.80 -10.99
N THR A 359 8.58 4.52 -10.61
CA THR A 359 8.82 4.10 -9.23
C THR A 359 9.72 2.87 -9.15
N VAL A 360 10.13 2.50 -7.93
CA VAL A 360 10.94 1.30 -7.69
C VAL A 360 10.22 -0.02 -8.00
N ILE A 361 8.90 0.00 -8.19
CA ILE A 361 8.12 -1.16 -8.67
C ILE A 361 7.81 -1.10 -10.17
N GLY A 362 8.43 -0.15 -10.88
CA GLY A 362 8.13 0.19 -12.27
C GLY A 362 7.17 1.37 -12.39
N PRO A 363 6.63 1.61 -13.59
CA PRO A 363 5.65 2.67 -13.79
C PRO A 363 4.37 2.36 -13.02
N VAL A 364 3.79 3.37 -12.38
CA VAL A 364 2.49 3.30 -11.70
C VAL A 364 1.51 4.21 -12.41
N ARG A 365 0.33 3.67 -12.73
CA ARG A 365 -0.78 4.39 -13.32
C ARG A 365 -2.09 3.83 -12.79
N TYR A 366 -3.02 4.73 -12.50
CA TYR A 366 -4.33 4.35 -11.99
C TYR A 366 -5.40 4.47 -13.07
N GLU A 367 -6.20 3.41 -13.23
CA GLU A 367 -7.44 3.41 -13.99
C GLU A 367 -8.59 3.08 -13.06
N ASN A 368 -9.62 3.92 -13.05
CA ASN A 368 -10.72 3.78 -12.08
C ASN A 368 -10.19 3.58 -10.65
N GLN A 369 -9.19 4.38 -10.27
CA GLN A 369 -8.54 4.38 -8.95
C GLN A 369 -7.74 3.11 -8.61
N ILE A 370 -7.57 2.17 -9.54
CA ILE A 370 -6.80 0.93 -9.33
C ILE A 370 -5.49 1.02 -10.13
N ASN A 371 -4.38 0.70 -9.49
CA ASN A 371 -3.09 0.56 -10.17
C ASN A 371 -3.15 -0.60 -11.16
N VAL A 372 -2.98 -0.30 -12.46
CA VAL A 372 -3.08 -1.29 -13.55
C VAL A 372 -1.72 -1.71 -14.10
N GLN A 373 -0.62 -1.19 -13.54
CA GLN A 373 0.74 -1.49 -14.02
C GLN A 373 1.48 -2.52 -13.17
N SER A 374 0.95 -2.85 -11.98
CA SER A 374 1.57 -3.84 -11.10
C SER A 374 1.00 -5.23 -11.39
N PRO A 375 1.76 -6.13 -11.99
CA PRO A 375 1.32 -7.52 -12.21
C PRO A 375 1.26 -8.29 -10.90
N GLY A 376 0.55 -9.42 -10.93
CA GLY A 376 0.62 -10.40 -9.86
C GLY A 376 1.95 -11.16 -9.90
N GLU A 377 2.56 -11.35 -8.76
CA GLU A 377 3.77 -12.15 -8.62
C GLU A 377 3.61 -13.17 -7.50
N VAL A 378 4.33 -14.27 -7.64
CA VAL A 378 4.56 -15.25 -6.57
C VAL A 378 6.04 -15.25 -6.26
N GLY A 379 6.35 -15.06 -4.99
CA GLY A 379 7.70 -15.19 -4.48
C GLY A 379 7.96 -16.57 -3.90
N GLN A 380 9.23 -16.97 -3.84
CA GLN A 380 9.68 -18.21 -3.23
C GLN A 380 11.02 -18.00 -2.53
N TRP A 381 11.14 -18.48 -1.32
CA TRP A 381 12.43 -18.53 -0.64
C TRP A 381 13.39 -19.49 -1.32
N GLN A 382 14.53 -18.98 -1.76
CA GLN A 382 15.61 -19.74 -2.38
C GLN A 382 16.95 -19.19 -1.92
N ASN A 383 17.77 -20.04 -1.31
CA ASN A 383 19.11 -19.65 -0.83
C ASN A 383 19.09 -18.37 0.04
N GLY A 384 18.05 -18.16 0.85
CA GLY A 384 17.92 -17.04 1.74
C GLY A 384 17.42 -15.73 1.12
N ALA A 385 17.12 -15.70 -0.19
CA ALA A 385 16.48 -14.59 -0.90
C ALA A 385 15.03 -14.95 -1.27
N PHE A 386 14.13 -13.98 -1.33
CA PHE A 386 12.77 -14.17 -1.80
C PHE A 386 12.70 -13.86 -3.29
N GLU A 387 12.85 -14.91 -4.09
CA GLU A 387 12.94 -14.81 -5.55
C GLU A 387 11.56 -14.76 -6.20
N ILE A 388 11.42 -14.01 -7.29
CA ILE A 388 10.20 -14.01 -8.10
C ILE A 388 10.17 -15.31 -8.95
N VAL A 389 9.14 -16.14 -8.77
CA VAL A 389 8.96 -17.40 -9.51
C VAL A 389 7.73 -17.42 -10.42
N ALA A 390 6.87 -16.42 -10.30
CA ALA A 390 5.78 -16.05 -11.22
C ALA A 390 5.47 -14.55 -11.04
N ALA A 391 5.00 -13.80 -12.03
CA ALA A 391 4.73 -14.23 -13.41
C ALA A 391 6.01 -14.59 -14.17
N LYS A 392 5.87 -15.44 -15.20
CA LYS A 392 7.01 -16.07 -15.88
C LYS A 392 8.02 -15.07 -16.47
N GLU A 393 7.55 -14.00 -17.05
CA GLU A 393 8.35 -12.93 -17.69
C GLU A 393 9.14 -12.08 -16.69
N LYS A 394 8.79 -12.17 -15.41
CA LYS A 394 9.44 -11.42 -14.32
C LYS A 394 10.29 -12.27 -13.39
N ARG A 395 10.45 -13.53 -13.69
CA ARG A 395 11.21 -14.47 -12.85
C ARG A 395 12.64 -13.99 -12.61
N THR A 396 13.04 -14.01 -11.36
CA THR A 396 14.44 -13.86 -10.95
C THR A 396 15.09 -15.23 -10.69
N ALA A 397 14.26 -16.28 -10.52
CA ALA A 397 14.71 -17.67 -10.41
C ALA A 397 13.64 -18.65 -10.91
N LYS A 398 14.05 -19.87 -11.28
CA LYS A 398 13.11 -20.98 -11.57
C LYS A 398 12.47 -21.47 -10.28
N PRO A 399 11.17 -21.85 -10.28
CA PRO A 399 10.53 -22.39 -9.09
C PRO A 399 11.15 -23.72 -8.65
N ILE A 400 11.37 -23.88 -7.36
CA ILE A 400 11.71 -25.15 -6.72
C ILE A 400 10.41 -25.90 -6.47
N TYR A 401 10.25 -27.06 -7.13
CA TYR A 401 9.10 -27.92 -6.98
C TYR A 401 9.50 -29.38 -7.23
N PRO A 402 9.11 -30.33 -6.37
CA PRO A 402 8.42 -30.14 -5.09
C PRO A 402 9.27 -29.38 -4.07
N LYS A 403 8.57 -28.69 -3.12
CA LYS A 403 9.24 -28.06 -1.98
C LYS A 403 10.08 -29.09 -1.22
N PRO A 404 11.34 -28.78 -0.84
CA PRO A 404 12.14 -29.66 0.00
C PRO A 404 11.43 -30.05 1.31
N PRO A 405 11.72 -31.24 1.85
CA PRO A 405 11.22 -31.61 3.17
C PRO A 405 11.63 -30.61 4.25
N TRP A 406 10.79 -30.47 5.27
CA TRP A 406 11.19 -29.73 6.47
C TRP A 406 12.47 -30.36 7.07
N PRO A 407 13.45 -29.56 7.45
CA PRO A 407 14.66 -30.10 8.09
C PRO A 407 14.32 -30.78 9.42
N LYS A 408 15.06 -31.84 9.73
CA LYS A 408 14.93 -32.57 11.00
C LYS A 408 15.19 -31.69 12.22
#